data_9777b13c59a032a572d572ae65c7e912
#
_entry.id   9777b13c59a032a572d572ae65c7e912
#
_cell.length_a   1.000
_cell.length_b   1.000
_cell.length_c   1.000
_cell.angle_alpha   90.00
_cell.angle_beta   90.00
_cell.angle_gamma   90.00
#
_symmetry.space_group_name_H-M   'P 1'
#
loop_
_entity.id
_entity.type
_entity.pdbx_description
1 polymer ?
#
loop_
_entity_poly.entity_id
_entity_poly.type
_entity_poly.pdbx_seq_one_letter_code
_entity_poly.pdbx_strand_id
1 'polypeptide(L)'
;MSCYEALAGSYDALTTDVDYEKRGDFLEKLLRRSSIPVKLVLDLACGTGTMTWLLTQRGYEVIGVDGSEEMLAAAMSKSGQVAGVPPVFLHQSMPRLDLYGTVDAAVCCLDSLNYLTDPKDVQRTLQRLHLFVAPGGMLVFDVNTVAKLSSLDGQVFLDETEDTLCLWRTEYSRGLCSYYMDLFFRREDGAWDRQTELHRQRA
;
A
#
# COMPACT_ATOMS: atom_id res chain seq x y z
N MET A 1 5.37 6.94 -15.91
CA MET A 1 5.89 7.09 -14.55
C MET A 1 5.09 6.16 -13.67
N SER A 2 5.74 5.29 -12.93
CA SER A 2 5.05 4.54 -11.89
C SER A 2 4.65 5.51 -10.77
N CYS A 3 3.61 5.20 -10.01
CA CYS A 3 3.29 5.93 -8.79
C CYS A 3 4.33 5.56 -7.73
N TYR A 4 4.70 6.51 -6.86
CA TYR A 4 5.61 6.28 -5.74
C TYR A 4 7.10 6.09 -6.06
N GLU A 5 7.59 6.52 -7.24
CA GLU A 5 9.03 6.49 -7.55
C GLU A 5 9.82 7.47 -6.67
N ALA A 6 9.36 8.72 -6.61
CA ALA A 6 10.02 9.77 -5.86
C ALA A 6 9.70 9.73 -4.36
N LEU A 7 8.45 9.34 -4.03
CA LEU A 7 7.93 9.36 -2.68
C LEU A 7 8.47 8.23 -1.79
N ALA A 8 8.87 7.08 -2.38
CA ALA A 8 9.19 5.86 -1.65
C ALA A 8 10.20 6.06 -0.51
N GLY A 9 11.26 6.84 -0.74
CA GLY A 9 12.32 7.11 0.25
C GLY A 9 11.85 7.92 1.47
N SER A 10 10.80 8.72 1.32
CA SER A 10 10.26 9.59 2.38
C SER A 10 8.86 9.17 2.84
N TYR A 11 8.29 8.13 2.25
CA TYR A 11 6.90 7.71 2.48
C TYR A 11 6.60 7.49 3.96
N ASP A 12 7.41 6.72 4.66
CA ASP A 12 7.18 6.42 6.07
C ASP A 12 7.30 7.65 6.97
N ALA A 13 8.19 8.58 6.63
CA ALA A 13 8.37 9.83 7.35
C ALA A 13 7.20 10.80 7.15
N LEU A 14 6.54 10.74 5.99
CA LEU A 14 5.38 11.57 5.64
C LEU A 14 4.03 10.95 6.04
N THR A 15 4.00 9.66 6.42
CA THR A 15 2.78 8.94 6.80
C THR A 15 2.77 8.53 8.28
N THR A 16 3.34 9.36 9.14
CA THR A 16 3.44 9.10 10.59
C THR A 16 2.08 9.13 11.32
N ASP A 17 1.06 9.68 10.69
CA ASP A 17 -0.33 9.69 11.17
C ASP A 17 -1.03 8.33 11.03
N VAL A 18 -0.44 7.40 10.27
CA VAL A 18 -0.98 6.04 10.12
C VAL A 18 -0.60 5.19 11.33
N ASP A 19 -1.59 4.89 12.16
CA ASP A 19 -1.43 3.98 13.31
C ASP A 19 -1.43 2.51 12.84
N TYR A 20 -0.25 2.04 12.38
CA TYR A 20 -0.07 0.67 11.86
C TYR A 20 -0.34 -0.39 12.94
N GLU A 21 0.01 -0.13 14.21
CA GLU A 21 -0.25 -1.08 15.30
C GLU A 21 -1.74 -1.30 15.49
N LYS A 22 -2.51 -0.23 15.58
CA LYS A 22 -3.97 -0.30 15.71
C LYS A 22 -4.63 -0.96 14.48
N ARG A 23 -4.11 -0.69 13.27
CA ARG A 23 -4.55 -1.37 12.05
C ARG A 23 -4.22 -2.85 12.10
N GLY A 24 -3.02 -3.23 12.52
CA GLY A 24 -2.62 -4.61 12.72
C GLY A 24 -3.53 -5.34 13.71
N ASP A 25 -3.86 -4.73 14.84
CA ASP A 25 -4.82 -5.28 15.82
C ASP A 25 -6.21 -5.52 15.20
N PHE A 26 -6.65 -4.60 14.37
CA PHE A 26 -7.93 -4.72 13.68
C PHE A 26 -7.89 -5.85 12.64
N LEU A 27 -6.82 -5.91 11.83
CA LEU A 27 -6.64 -7.00 10.87
C LEU A 27 -6.63 -8.37 11.55
N GLU A 28 -5.87 -8.54 12.64
CA GLU A 28 -5.86 -9.82 13.37
C GLU A 28 -7.24 -10.22 13.88
N LYS A 29 -8.04 -9.26 14.40
CA LYS A 29 -9.44 -9.54 14.80
C LYS A 29 -10.28 -10.04 13.64
N LEU A 30 -10.05 -9.55 12.43
CA LEU A 30 -10.73 -10.00 11.22
C LEU A 30 -10.20 -11.38 10.79
N LEU A 31 -8.87 -11.56 10.72
CA LEU A 31 -8.24 -12.81 10.31
C LEU A 31 -8.64 -14.00 11.21
N ARG A 32 -8.83 -13.76 12.50
CA ARG A 32 -9.38 -14.78 13.44
C ARG A 32 -10.81 -15.23 13.14
N ARG A 33 -11.53 -14.53 12.26
CA ARG A 33 -12.88 -14.90 11.80
C ARG A 33 -12.85 -15.76 10.54
N SER A 34 -11.68 -16.02 9.99
CA SER A 34 -11.50 -16.95 8.86
C SER A 34 -12.01 -18.35 9.24
N SER A 35 -12.57 -19.07 8.24
CA SER A 35 -13.06 -20.44 8.43
C SER A 35 -11.91 -21.45 8.52
N ILE A 36 -10.70 -21.04 8.16
CA ILE A 36 -9.47 -21.84 8.26
C ILE A 36 -8.44 -21.10 9.12
N PRO A 37 -7.49 -21.81 9.75
CA PRO A 37 -6.36 -21.18 10.43
C PRO A 37 -5.54 -20.33 9.44
N VAL A 38 -5.29 -19.07 9.79
CA VAL A 38 -4.47 -18.16 8.98
C VAL A 38 -3.03 -18.22 9.47
N LYS A 39 -2.12 -18.64 8.60
CA LYS A 39 -0.66 -18.66 8.82
C LYS A 39 0.08 -17.87 7.75
N LEU A 40 -0.25 -18.09 6.50
CA LEU A 40 0.35 -17.41 5.35
C LEU A 40 -0.58 -16.29 4.87
N VAL A 41 -0.10 -15.06 4.90
CA VAL A 41 -0.83 -13.84 4.51
C VAL A 41 -0.18 -13.21 3.30
N LEU A 42 -0.98 -12.85 2.31
CA LEU A 42 -0.60 -11.95 1.21
C LEU A 42 -0.88 -10.51 1.64
N ASP A 43 0.14 -9.65 1.64
CA ASP A 43 0.00 -8.19 1.74
C ASP A 43 0.08 -7.59 0.33
N LEU A 44 -1.08 -7.32 -0.27
CA LEU A 44 -1.22 -6.88 -1.65
C LEU A 44 -1.16 -5.35 -1.72
N ALA A 45 -0.28 -4.82 -2.56
CA ALA A 45 0.14 -3.41 -2.58
C ALA A 45 0.77 -3.00 -1.24
N CYS A 46 1.81 -3.74 -0.84
CA CYS A 46 2.44 -3.63 0.47
C CYS A 46 3.25 -2.34 0.67
N GLY A 47 3.52 -1.58 -0.40
CA GLY A 47 4.32 -0.35 -0.37
C GLY A 47 5.69 -0.57 0.26
N THR A 48 6.06 0.28 1.21
CA THR A 48 7.30 0.18 1.98
C THR A 48 7.32 -0.97 3.01
N GLY A 49 6.32 -1.85 2.97
CA GLY A 49 6.28 -3.09 3.74
C GLY A 49 6.04 -2.92 5.25
N THR A 50 5.63 -1.76 5.73
CA THR A 50 5.44 -1.54 7.17
C THR A 50 4.40 -2.50 7.76
N MET A 51 3.27 -2.72 7.08
CA MET A 51 2.28 -3.72 7.50
C MET A 51 2.81 -5.16 7.34
N THR A 52 3.52 -5.44 6.25
CA THR A 52 4.17 -6.74 6.00
C THR A 52 5.09 -7.13 7.16
N TRP A 53 5.99 -6.24 7.58
CA TRP A 53 6.90 -6.47 8.70
C TRP A 53 6.16 -6.60 10.03
N LEU A 54 5.13 -5.78 10.27
CA LEU A 54 4.32 -5.86 11.46
C LEU A 54 3.62 -7.22 11.59
N LEU A 55 2.98 -7.71 10.51
CA LEU A 55 2.34 -9.01 10.51
C LEU A 55 3.37 -10.16 10.70
N THR A 56 4.55 -10.02 10.12
CA THR A 56 5.64 -10.99 10.32
C THR A 56 6.09 -11.02 11.78
N GLN A 57 6.26 -9.87 12.43
CA GLN A 57 6.59 -9.78 13.86
C GLN A 57 5.50 -10.39 14.76
N ARG A 58 4.25 -10.38 14.31
CA ARG A 58 3.10 -11.00 14.99
C ARG A 58 2.98 -12.52 14.74
N GLY A 59 3.93 -13.10 13.98
CA GLY A 59 4.05 -14.55 13.79
C GLY A 59 3.37 -15.09 12.54
N TYR A 60 2.93 -14.24 11.61
CA TYR A 60 2.47 -14.69 10.28
C TYR A 60 3.65 -14.89 9.33
N GLU A 61 3.53 -15.85 8.43
CA GLU A 61 4.34 -15.89 7.21
C GLU A 61 3.72 -14.92 6.21
N VAL A 62 4.51 -14.00 5.63
CA VAL A 62 3.95 -12.94 4.80
C VAL A 62 4.62 -12.87 3.44
N ILE A 63 3.79 -12.73 2.40
CA ILE A 63 4.22 -12.38 1.05
C ILE A 63 3.76 -10.95 0.79
N GLY A 64 4.70 -10.00 0.67
CA GLY A 64 4.42 -8.63 0.25
C GLY A 64 4.50 -8.51 -1.27
N VAL A 65 3.49 -7.92 -1.89
CA VAL A 65 3.45 -7.68 -3.34
C VAL A 65 3.22 -6.20 -3.60
N ASP A 66 4.07 -5.59 -4.40
CA ASP A 66 3.87 -4.21 -4.86
C ASP A 66 4.25 -4.02 -6.32
N GLY A 67 3.69 -3.02 -6.96
CA GLY A 67 3.97 -2.65 -8.35
C GLY A 67 5.12 -1.66 -8.51
N SER A 68 5.67 -1.09 -7.42
CA SER A 68 6.82 -0.17 -7.42
C SER A 68 8.06 -0.89 -6.92
N GLU A 69 9.13 -0.86 -7.73
CA GLU A 69 10.45 -1.37 -7.34
C GLU A 69 11.05 -0.55 -6.19
N GLU A 70 10.83 0.76 -6.19
CA GLU A 70 11.34 1.69 -5.18
C GLU A 70 10.70 1.42 -3.82
N MET A 71 9.38 1.19 -3.79
CA MET A 71 8.67 0.80 -2.58
C MET A 71 9.19 -0.53 -2.03
N LEU A 72 9.40 -1.52 -2.90
CA LEU A 72 9.94 -2.82 -2.49
C LEU A 72 11.40 -2.71 -2.02
N ALA A 73 12.22 -1.85 -2.64
CA ALA A 73 13.58 -1.59 -2.15
C ALA A 73 13.55 -1.01 -0.73
N ALA A 74 12.65 -0.05 -0.46
CA ALA A 74 12.45 0.48 0.88
C ALA A 74 11.94 -0.61 1.86
N ALA A 75 11.00 -1.46 1.43
CA ALA A 75 10.51 -2.57 2.24
C ALA A 75 11.60 -3.57 2.62
N MET A 76 12.44 -3.95 1.66
CA MET A 76 13.57 -4.88 1.90
C MET A 76 14.66 -4.26 2.77
N SER A 77 14.88 -2.93 2.69
CA SER A 77 15.87 -2.24 3.54
C SER A 77 15.51 -2.25 5.03
N LYS A 78 14.24 -2.43 5.38
CA LYS A 78 13.74 -2.55 6.75
C LYS A 78 14.04 -3.91 7.39
N SER A 79 14.88 -4.77 6.76
CA SER A 79 15.20 -6.10 7.25
C SER A 79 15.70 -6.02 8.70
N GLY A 80 14.77 -6.08 9.63
CA GLY A 80 15.01 -6.10 11.06
C GLY A 80 15.21 -7.53 11.55
N GLN A 81 15.59 -7.66 12.82
CA GLN A 81 15.64 -8.95 13.48
C GLN A 81 14.21 -9.46 13.69
N VAL A 82 13.76 -10.37 12.83
CA VAL A 82 12.47 -11.06 13.00
C VAL A 82 12.76 -12.42 13.59
N ALA A 83 12.08 -12.73 14.69
CA ALA A 83 12.06 -14.10 15.20
C ALA A 83 11.08 -14.91 14.35
N GLY A 84 11.57 -15.55 13.28
CA GLY A 84 10.71 -16.32 12.37
C GLY A 84 11.18 -16.32 10.93
N VAL A 85 10.28 -16.65 10.02
CA VAL A 85 10.53 -16.63 8.57
C VAL A 85 10.42 -15.18 8.08
N PRO A 86 11.49 -14.60 7.50
CA PRO A 86 11.41 -13.26 6.91
C PRO A 86 10.35 -13.20 5.80
N PRO A 87 9.69 -12.06 5.60
CA PRO A 87 8.72 -11.92 4.52
C PRO A 87 9.39 -12.01 3.15
N VAL A 88 8.65 -12.51 2.17
CA VAL A 88 9.05 -12.52 0.76
C VAL A 88 8.41 -11.34 0.05
N PHE A 89 9.20 -10.59 -0.72
CA PHE A 89 8.70 -9.46 -1.51
C PHE A 89 8.73 -9.80 -3.00
N LEU A 90 7.62 -9.52 -3.71
CA LEU A 90 7.46 -9.78 -5.13
C LEU A 90 7.05 -8.51 -5.87
N HIS A 91 7.78 -8.18 -6.93
CA HIS A 91 7.43 -7.06 -7.80
C HIS A 91 6.36 -7.51 -8.81
N GLN A 92 5.09 -7.22 -8.52
CA GLN A 92 3.95 -7.55 -9.38
C GLN A 92 2.84 -6.51 -9.22
N SER A 93 2.15 -6.20 -10.31
CA SER A 93 0.93 -5.39 -10.22
C SER A 93 -0.27 -6.24 -9.79
N MET A 94 -1.20 -5.65 -9.05
CA MET A 94 -2.40 -6.34 -8.55
C MET A 94 -3.16 -7.13 -9.61
N PRO A 95 -3.44 -6.61 -10.85
CA PRO A 95 -4.15 -7.37 -11.89
C PRO A 95 -3.35 -8.52 -12.50
N ARG A 96 -2.06 -8.59 -12.21
CA ARG A 96 -1.14 -9.63 -12.71
C ARG A 96 -0.58 -10.51 -11.60
N LEU A 97 -1.19 -10.45 -10.41
CA LEU A 97 -0.79 -11.28 -9.28
C LEU A 97 -0.63 -12.75 -9.70
N ASP A 98 0.52 -13.33 -9.41
CA ASP A 98 0.83 -14.72 -9.70
C ASP A 98 1.69 -15.33 -8.59
N LEU A 99 1.15 -16.33 -7.90
CA LEU A 99 1.80 -16.99 -6.78
C LEU A 99 2.00 -18.47 -7.09
N TYR A 100 2.99 -19.10 -6.47
CA TYR A 100 3.24 -20.54 -6.64
C TYR A 100 2.22 -21.43 -5.93
N GLY A 101 1.44 -20.89 -5.01
CA GLY A 101 0.45 -21.61 -4.23
C GLY A 101 -0.61 -20.69 -3.64
N THR A 102 -1.49 -21.24 -2.82
CA THR A 102 -2.52 -20.46 -2.14
C THR A 102 -2.01 -19.87 -0.84
N VAL A 103 -2.59 -18.73 -0.44
CA VAL A 103 -2.43 -18.10 0.86
C VAL A 103 -3.69 -18.28 1.69
N ASP A 104 -3.59 -18.25 3.02
CA ASP A 104 -4.75 -18.41 3.89
C ASP A 104 -5.60 -17.15 3.95
N ALA A 105 -4.95 -15.99 3.81
CA ALA A 105 -5.64 -14.71 3.74
C ALA A 105 -4.88 -13.72 2.85
N ALA A 106 -5.59 -12.73 2.34
CA ALA A 106 -5.03 -11.56 1.68
C ALA A 106 -5.50 -10.28 2.38
N VAL A 107 -4.60 -9.33 2.56
CA VAL A 107 -4.90 -7.97 3.00
C VAL A 107 -4.49 -6.98 1.92
N CYS A 108 -5.25 -5.90 1.76
CA CYS A 108 -4.92 -4.81 0.85
C CYS A 108 -5.34 -3.51 1.53
N CYS A 109 -4.38 -2.83 2.14
CA CYS A 109 -4.61 -1.72 3.06
C CYS A 109 -4.34 -0.35 2.42
N LEU A 110 -4.79 0.71 3.12
CA LEU A 110 -4.51 2.11 2.75
C LEU A 110 -5.02 2.43 1.34
N ASP A 111 -6.30 2.12 1.11
CA ASP A 111 -7.04 2.47 -0.12
C ASP A 111 -6.33 2.09 -1.44
N SER A 112 -5.42 1.12 -1.39
CA SER A 112 -4.63 0.71 -2.56
C SER A 112 -5.48 0.22 -3.73
N LEU A 113 -6.64 -0.40 -3.48
CA LEU A 113 -7.56 -0.82 -4.55
C LEU A 113 -8.12 0.37 -5.36
N ASN A 114 -8.22 1.57 -4.77
CA ASN A 114 -8.69 2.75 -5.48
C ASN A 114 -7.73 3.21 -6.60
N TYR A 115 -6.47 2.77 -6.59
CA TYR A 115 -5.52 3.02 -7.68
C TYR A 115 -5.84 2.23 -8.95
N LEU A 116 -6.68 1.20 -8.87
CA LEU A 116 -7.20 0.47 -10.03
C LEU A 116 -8.35 1.28 -10.66
N THR A 117 -8.01 2.27 -11.47
CA THR A 117 -9.00 3.20 -12.06
C THR A 117 -9.80 2.60 -13.22
N ASP A 118 -9.34 1.49 -13.81
CA ASP A 118 -10.08 0.70 -14.81
C ASP A 118 -10.85 -0.44 -14.11
N PRO A 119 -12.18 -0.52 -14.24
CA PRO A 119 -12.97 -1.62 -13.68
C PRO A 119 -12.52 -3.02 -14.13
N LYS A 120 -11.90 -3.14 -15.30
CA LYS A 120 -11.35 -4.42 -15.78
C LYS A 120 -10.16 -4.87 -14.91
N ASP A 121 -9.35 -3.94 -14.44
CA ASP A 121 -8.21 -4.25 -13.58
C ASP A 121 -8.69 -4.63 -12.16
N VAL A 122 -9.74 -3.99 -11.65
CA VAL A 122 -10.41 -4.43 -10.40
C VAL A 122 -10.91 -5.87 -10.56
N GLN A 123 -11.65 -6.15 -11.65
CA GLN A 123 -12.17 -7.48 -11.91
C GLN A 123 -11.05 -8.53 -12.00
N ARG A 124 -9.98 -8.24 -12.74
CA ARG A 124 -8.81 -9.14 -12.84
C ARG A 124 -8.17 -9.38 -11.49
N THR A 125 -7.96 -8.32 -10.71
CA THR A 125 -7.39 -8.44 -9.35
C THR A 125 -8.23 -9.35 -8.48
N LEU A 126 -9.55 -9.17 -8.45
CA LEU A 126 -10.45 -10.03 -7.68
C LEU A 126 -10.44 -11.49 -8.18
N GLN A 127 -10.35 -11.70 -9.50
CA GLN A 127 -10.19 -13.06 -10.08
C GLN A 127 -8.86 -13.71 -9.65
N ARG A 128 -7.76 -12.95 -9.64
CA ARG A 128 -6.46 -13.47 -9.16
C ARG A 128 -6.50 -13.77 -7.67
N LEU A 129 -7.08 -12.90 -6.86
CA LEU A 129 -7.28 -13.15 -5.43
C LEU A 129 -8.16 -14.38 -5.18
N HIS A 130 -9.25 -14.56 -5.95
CA HIS A 130 -10.08 -15.76 -5.87
C HIS A 130 -9.31 -17.04 -6.19
N LEU A 131 -8.31 -16.97 -7.10
CA LEU A 131 -7.48 -18.12 -7.45
C LEU A 131 -6.47 -18.45 -6.33
N PHE A 132 -5.91 -17.43 -5.66
CA PHE A 132 -4.80 -17.61 -4.73
C PHE A 132 -5.21 -17.59 -3.26
N VAL A 133 -6.37 -17.09 -2.88
CA VAL A 133 -6.88 -17.26 -1.51
C VAL A 133 -7.50 -18.63 -1.37
N ALA A 134 -7.03 -19.40 -0.40
CA ALA A 134 -7.50 -20.77 -0.16
C ALA A 134 -9.02 -20.81 0.12
N PRO A 135 -9.72 -21.86 -0.26
CA PRO A 135 -11.13 -22.04 0.10
C PRO A 135 -11.34 -21.94 1.63
N GLY A 136 -12.24 -21.07 2.03
CA GLY A 136 -12.47 -20.75 3.46
C GLY A 136 -11.54 -19.68 4.03
N GLY A 137 -10.56 -19.22 3.23
CA GLY A 137 -9.72 -18.10 3.57
C GLY A 137 -10.43 -16.74 3.50
N MET A 138 -9.69 -15.66 3.70
CA MET A 138 -10.26 -14.33 3.83
C MET A 138 -9.52 -13.29 2.98
N LEU A 139 -10.28 -12.37 2.38
CA LEU A 139 -9.77 -11.12 1.82
C LEU A 139 -10.26 -9.96 2.69
N VAL A 140 -9.32 -9.13 3.17
CA VAL A 140 -9.60 -7.89 3.91
C VAL A 140 -9.00 -6.72 3.14
N PHE A 141 -9.81 -5.71 2.88
CA PHE A 141 -9.35 -4.49 2.21
C PHE A 141 -10.12 -3.27 2.71
N ASP A 142 -9.54 -2.09 2.53
CA ASP A 142 -10.22 -0.82 2.70
C ASP A 142 -10.24 -0.04 1.37
N VAL A 143 -11.22 0.85 1.25
CA VAL A 143 -11.37 1.70 0.07
C VAL A 143 -11.87 3.08 0.46
N ASN A 144 -11.41 4.08 -0.25
CA ASN A 144 -12.02 5.40 -0.24
C ASN A 144 -13.36 5.36 -1.00
N THR A 145 -14.40 5.86 -0.35
CA THR A 145 -15.73 5.98 -0.96
C THR A 145 -15.81 7.17 -1.90
N VAL A 146 -16.83 7.21 -2.77
CA VAL A 146 -17.16 8.39 -3.59
C VAL A 146 -17.27 9.64 -2.72
N ALA A 147 -17.93 9.56 -1.58
CA ALA A 147 -18.10 10.70 -0.67
C ALA A 147 -16.75 11.22 -0.15
N LYS A 148 -15.82 10.30 0.23
CA LYS A 148 -14.48 10.67 0.66
C LYS A 148 -13.69 11.32 -0.48
N LEU A 149 -13.62 10.69 -1.65
CA LEU A 149 -12.83 11.22 -2.77
C LEU A 149 -13.39 12.55 -3.27
N SER A 150 -14.72 12.73 -3.34
CA SER A 150 -15.32 13.99 -3.76
C SER A 150 -15.12 15.12 -2.75
N SER A 151 -15.00 14.81 -1.46
CA SER A 151 -14.72 15.82 -0.43
C SER A 151 -13.30 16.39 -0.48
N LEU A 152 -12.41 15.76 -1.22
CA LEU A 152 -11.04 16.22 -1.43
C LEU A 152 -10.92 17.26 -2.56
N ASP A 153 -11.98 17.48 -3.34
CA ASP A 153 -11.93 18.40 -4.48
C ASP A 153 -11.46 19.79 -4.10
N GLY A 154 -10.43 20.29 -4.80
CA GLY A 154 -9.83 21.61 -4.56
C GLY A 154 -9.06 21.74 -3.25
N GLN A 155 -8.83 20.64 -2.51
CA GLN A 155 -8.04 20.69 -1.27
C GLN A 155 -6.54 20.77 -1.58
N VAL A 156 -5.82 21.37 -0.64
CA VAL A 156 -4.36 21.46 -0.64
C VAL A 156 -3.86 20.96 0.71
N PHE A 157 -2.91 20.04 0.69
CA PHE A 157 -2.27 19.49 1.87
C PHE A 157 -0.78 19.72 1.81
N LEU A 158 -0.17 19.87 2.97
CA LEU A 158 1.27 20.04 3.13
C LEU A 158 1.74 19.09 4.22
N ASP A 159 2.66 18.21 3.86
CA ASP A 159 3.38 17.36 4.80
C ASP A 159 4.86 17.71 4.70
N GLU A 160 5.51 17.88 5.85
CA GLU A 160 6.92 18.25 5.90
C GLU A 160 7.68 17.47 6.97
N THR A 161 8.94 17.24 6.66
CA THR A 161 9.98 16.79 7.58
C THR A 161 11.14 17.77 7.51
N GLU A 162 12.24 17.51 8.24
CA GLU A 162 13.44 18.36 8.18
C GLU A 162 14.01 18.45 6.74
N ASP A 163 13.96 17.34 5.98
CA ASP A 163 14.61 17.19 4.67
C ASP A 163 13.64 16.97 3.50
N THR A 164 12.35 16.92 3.74
CA THR A 164 11.36 16.66 2.71
C THR A 164 10.12 17.53 2.92
N LEU A 165 9.62 18.11 1.83
CA LEU A 165 8.34 18.81 1.81
C LEU A 165 7.50 18.25 0.67
N CYS A 166 6.27 17.84 0.97
CA CYS A 166 5.31 17.32 0.00
C CYS A 166 4.07 18.22 -0.03
N LEU A 167 3.82 18.86 -1.15
CA LEU A 167 2.62 19.64 -1.41
C LEU A 167 1.70 18.84 -2.31
N TRP A 168 0.48 18.55 -1.85
CA TRP A 168 -0.52 17.84 -2.65
C TRP A 168 -1.67 18.78 -3.00
N ARG A 169 -2.09 18.73 -4.23
CA ARG A 169 -3.31 19.39 -4.72
C ARG A 169 -4.22 18.33 -5.28
N THR A 170 -5.49 18.41 -4.95
CA THR A 170 -6.46 17.40 -5.37
C THR A 170 -7.53 17.99 -6.26
N GLU A 171 -7.91 17.22 -7.27
CA GLU A 171 -9.02 17.53 -8.17
C GLU A 171 -9.91 16.30 -8.32
N TYR A 172 -11.21 16.47 -8.13
CA TYR A 172 -12.19 15.40 -8.32
C TYR A 172 -13.07 15.67 -9.52
N SER A 173 -13.08 14.76 -10.48
CA SER A 173 -13.92 14.87 -11.65
C SER A 173 -14.39 13.50 -12.15
N ARG A 174 -15.67 13.35 -12.41
CA ARG A 174 -16.26 12.14 -13.00
C ARG A 174 -15.90 10.84 -12.30
N GLY A 175 -15.87 10.87 -10.97
CA GLY A 175 -15.54 9.69 -10.14
C GLY A 175 -14.05 9.41 -10.03
N LEU A 176 -13.17 10.27 -10.53
CA LEU A 176 -11.72 10.17 -10.45
C LEU A 176 -11.19 11.31 -9.58
N CYS A 177 -10.40 10.98 -8.56
CA CYS A 177 -9.62 11.92 -7.78
C CYS A 177 -8.18 11.89 -8.28
N SER A 178 -7.65 13.04 -8.66
CA SER A 178 -6.26 13.22 -9.09
C SER A 178 -5.52 13.98 -7.99
N TYR A 179 -4.37 13.46 -7.58
CA TYR A 179 -3.46 14.05 -6.60
C TYR A 179 -2.21 14.51 -7.34
N TYR A 180 -2.04 15.82 -7.46
CA TYR A 180 -0.83 16.43 -8.02
C TYR A 180 0.12 16.70 -6.88
N MET A 181 1.24 15.99 -6.85
CA MET A 181 2.21 16.06 -5.77
C MET A 181 3.47 16.77 -6.25
N ASP A 182 3.85 17.81 -5.51
CA ASP A 182 5.14 18.47 -5.63
C ASP A 182 6.00 18.05 -4.43
N LEU A 183 7.04 17.30 -4.68
CA LEU A 183 7.98 16.76 -3.70
C LEU A 183 9.27 17.56 -3.75
N PHE A 184 9.73 18.05 -2.62
CA PHE A 184 10.98 18.77 -2.48
C PHE A 184 11.87 18.03 -1.51
N PHE A 185 13.10 17.73 -1.94
CA PHE A 185 14.10 17.02 -1.16
C PHE A 185 15.29 17.93 -0.91
N ARG A 186 15.69 18.07 0.36
CA ARG A 186 16.83 18.88 0.75
C ARG A 186 18.13 18.15 0.43
N ARG A 187 19.03 18.84 -0.26
CA ARG A 187 20.37 18.36 -0.57
C ARG A 187 21.36 18.70 0.55
N GLU A 188 22.49 18.03 0.56
CA GLU A 188 23.59 18.30 1.51
C GLU A 188 24.11 19.75 1.44
N ASP A 189 24.07 20.38 0.27
CA ASP A 189 24.45 21.78 0.06
C ASP A 189 23.36 22.78 0.51
N GLY A 190 22.24 22.31 1.04
CA GLY A 190 21.11 23.09 1.50
C GLY A 190 20.14 23.53 0.42
N ALA A 191 20.41 23.23 -0.85
CA ALA A 191 19.46 23.45 -1.94
C ALA A 191 18.33 22.38 -1.92
N TRP A 192 17.27 22.63 -2.68
CA TRP A 192 16.12 21.75 -2.76
C TRP A 192 15.94 21.25 -4.20
N ASP A 193 15.84 19.94 -4.36
CA ASP A 193 15.45 19.30 -5.60
C ASP A 193 13.95 19.09 -5.62
N ARG A 194 13.29 19.42 -6.74
CA ARG A 194 11.86 19.22 -6.94
C ARG A 194 11.60 18.05 -7.85
N GLN A 195 10.71 17.17 -7.42
CA GLN A 195 10.13 16.10 -8.23
C GLN A 195 8.60 16.23 -8.22
N THR A 196 7.94 15.62 -9.19
CA THR A 196 6.48 15.67 -9.27
C THR A 196 5.91 14.28 -9.53
N GLU A 197 4.81 13.96 -8.87
CA GLU A 197 4.05 12.75 -9.13
C GLU A 197 2.57 13.07 -9.37
N LEU A 198 1.91 12.22 -10.10
CA LEU A 198 0.47 12.27 -10.31
C LEU A 198 -0.14 10.93 -9.94
N HIS A 199 -0.92 10.93 -8.85
CA HIS A 199 -1.65 9.76 -8.43
C HIS A 199 -3.13 9.92 -8.79
N ARG A 200 -3.79 8.80 -9.06
CA ARG A 200 -5.21 8.80 -9.41
C ARG A 200 -5.91 7.66 -8.67
N GLN A 201 -7.05 8.00 -8.10
CA GLN A 201 -7.90 7.06 -7.39
C GLN A 201 -9.34 7.14 -7.91
N ARG A 202 -9.99 5.99 -7.95
CA ARG A 202 -11.41 5.84 -8.26
C ARG A 202 -12.11 5.01 -7.18
N ALA A 203 -13.32 5.43 -6.77
CA ALA A 203 -14.19 4.65 -5.89
C ALA A 203 -15.07 3.70 -6.68
#